data_f512700a0adfd31a3b8a7d2561b8ac1f
#
_entry.id   f512700a0adfd31a3b8a7d2561b8ac1f
#
_cell.length_a   1.000
_cell.length_b   1.000
_cell.length_c   1.000
_cell.angle_alpha   90.00
_cell.angle_beta   90.00
_cell.angle_gamma   90.00
#
_symmetry.space_group_name_H-M   'P 1'
#
loop_
_entity.id
_entity.type
_entity.pdbx_description
1 polymer ?
#
loop_
_entity_poly.entity_id
_entity_poly.type
_entity_poly.pdbx_seq_one_letter_code
_entity_poly.pdbx_strand_id
1 'polypeptide(L)' 'KDQKILNKNGIIIVHRHKDEKDTIPNNLKIVEEKKYGLSKIIFLTILN' A
#
# COMPACT_ATOMS: atom_id res chain seq x y z
N LYS A 1 0.69 -7.79 -12.30
CA LYS A 1 0.25 -7.07 -11.60
C LYS A 1 -0.71 -7.46 -10.65
N ASP A 2 -0.43 -7.96 -9.58
CA ASP A 2 -1.30 -8.39 -8.64
C ASP A 2 -1.43 -7.40 -7.58
N GLN A 3 -2.17 -6.38 -7.84
CA GLN A 3 -2.40 -5.41 -6.86
C GLN A 3 -3.74 -5.66 -6.27
N LYS A 4 -3.82 -5.90 -5.00
CA LYS A 4 -5.08 -6.01 -4.31
C LYS A 4 -5.29 -4.78 -3.48
N ILE A 5 -6.40 -4.10 -3.68
CA ILE A 5 -6.68 -2.89 -2.96
C ILE A 5 -7.94 -3.08 -2.15
N LEU A 6 -7.81 -2.97 -0.85
CA LEU A 6 -8.93 -3.07 0.05
C LEU A 6 -9.09 -1.76 0.79
N ASN A 7 -10.32 -1.33 0.96
CA ASN A 7 -10.59 -0.11 1.66
C ASN A 7 -11.39 -0.45 2.91
N LYS A 8 -10.77 -0.29 4.05
CA LYS A 8 -11.44 -0.65 5.28
C LYS A 8 -11.20 0.45 6.29
N ASN A 9 -12.27 1.12 6.70
CA ASN A 9 -12.15 2.19 7.68
C ASN A 9 -11.21 3.29 7.21
N GLY A 10 -11.21 3.57 5.92
CA GLY A 10 -10.35 4.61 5.40
C GLY A 10 -8.91 4.18 5.16
N ILE A 11 -8.63 2.90 5.33
CA ILE A 11 -7.29 2.38 5.09
C ILE A 11 -7.29 1.60 3.80
N ILE A 12 -6.33 1.90 2.95
CA ILE A 12 -6.16 1.21 1.68
C ILE A 12 -4.98 0.27 1.83
N ILE A 13 -5.19 -0.99 1.50
CA ILE A 13 -4.15 -2.00 1.62
C ILE A 13 -3.72 -2.42 0.23
N VAL A 14 -2.44 -2.27 -0.06
CA VAL A 14 -1.89 -2.58 -1.36
C VAL A 14 -0.86 -3.68 -1.22
N HIS A 15 -1.00 -4.74 -2.01
CA HIS A 15 -0.06 -5.85 -2.00
C HIS A 15 0.82 -5.75 -3.24
N ARG A 16 2.13 -5.78 -3.05
CA ARG A 16 3.06 -5.63 -4.15
C ARG A 16 4.27 -6.52 -3.98
N HIS A 17 5.00 -6.71 -5.07
CA HIS A 17 6.28 -7.38 -5.01
C HIS A 17 7.29 -6.43 -4.35
N LYS A 18 8.25 -7.00 -3.63
CA LYS A 18 9.18 -6.17 -2.86
C LYS A 18 10.02 -5.25 -3.75
N ASP A 19 10.24 -5.64 -5.01
CA ASP A 19 11.07 -4.86 -5.90
C ASP A 19 10.31 -3.82 -6.69
N GLU A 20 9.02 -3.76 -6.55
CA GLU A 20 8.24 -2.79 -7.29
C GLU A 20 8.34 -1.42 -6.66
N LYS A 21 8.38 -0.41 -7.49
CA LYS A 21 8.42 0.94 -6.98
C LYS A 21 7.04 1.41 -6.62
N ASP A 22 6.96 2.11 -5.52
CA ASP A 22 5.68 2.59 -5.04
C ASP A 22 5.51 4.03 -5.42
N THR A 23 4.59 4.30 -6.32
CA THR A 23 4.27 5.66 -6.66
C THR A 23 3.02 6.03 -5.89
N ILE A 24 3.16 6.82 -4.87
CA ILE A 24 2.06 7.17 -3.99
C ILE A 24 1.50 8.52 -4.41
N PRO A 25 0.19 8.61 -4.69
CA PRO A 25 -0.40 9.89 -5.01
C PRO A 25 -0.28 10.87 -3.85
N ASN A 26 -0.34 12.15 -4.18
CA ASN A 26 -0.19 13.17 -3.15
C ASN A 26 -1.28 13.15 -2.11
N ASN A 27 -2.44 12.61 -2.45
CA ASN A 27 -3.54 12.59 -1.52
C ASN A 27 -3.55 11.34 -0.64
N LEU A 28 -2.48 10.57 -0.67
CA LEU A 28 -2.37 9.38 0.16
C LEU A 28 -1.11 9.45 1.00
N LYS A 29 -1.14 8.75 2.10
CA LYS A 29 -0.02 8.72 3.00
C LYS A 29 0.18 7.30 3.49
N ILE A 30 1.43 6.86 3.57
CA ILE A 30 1.74 5.54 4.05
C ILE A 30 1.66 5.52 5.56
N VAL A 31 0.82 4.65 6.09
CA VAL A 31 0.68 4.49 7.52
C VAL A 31 1.65 3.45 8.04
N GLU A 32 1.78 2.37 7.28
CA GLU A 32 2.63 1.27 7.72
C GLU A 32 3.02 0.45 6.51
N GLU A 33 4.12 -0.23 6.59
CA GLU A 33 4.58 -1.09 5.51
C GLU A 33 5.16 -2.35 6.13
N LYS A 34 4.76 -3.50 5.63
CA LYS A 34 5.27 -4.77 6.12
C LYS A 34 5.84 -5.56 4.95
N LYS A 35 6.95 -6.24 5.18
CA LYS A 35 7.59 -7.04 4.16
C LYS A 35 7.57 -8.50 4.54
N TYR A 36 7.23 -9.33 3.58
CA TYR A 36 7.19 -10.77 3.79
C TYR A 36 7.87 -11.44 2.62
N GLY A 37 9.09 -11.93 2.83
CA GLY A 37 9.80 -12.62 1.76
C GLY A 37 9.92 -11.74 0.53
N LEU A 38 9.27 -12.13 -0.56
CA LEU A 38 9.33 -11.38 -1.80
C LEU A 38 8.17 -10.43 -1.97
N SER A 39 7.34 -10.32 -0.97
CA SER A 39 6.16 -9.46 -1.07
C SER A 39 6.21 -8.37 -0.05
N LYS A 40 5.44 -7.33 -0.28
CA LYS A 40 5.27 -6.28 0.72
C LYS A 40 3.83 -5.82 0.72
N ILE A 41 3.37 -5.38 1.87
CA ILE A 41 2.02 -4.87 2.03
C ILE A 41 2.12 -3.46 2.56
N ILE A 42 1.47 -2.54 1.87
CA ILE A 42 1.52 -1.14 2.22
C ILE A 42 0.14 -0.69 2.69
N PHE A 43 0.11 -0.05 3.83
CA PHE A 43 -1.12 0.48 4.39
C PHE A 43 -1.13 1.98 4.18
N LEU A 44 -2.14 2.48 3.51
CA LEU A 44 -2.23 3.89 3.18
C LEU A 44 -3.51 4.48 3.73
N THR A 45 -3.50 5.78 3.91
CA THR A 45 -4.71 6.46 4.30
C THR A 45 -4.84 7.71 3.44
N ILE A 46 -6.07 8.19 3.31
CA ILE A 46 -6.34 9.35 2.48
C ILE A 46 -6.08 10.61 3.27
N LEU A 47 -5.37 11.53 2.65
CA LEU A 47 -5.11 12.83 3.25
C LEU A 47 -6.19 13.79 2.80
N ASN A 48 -6.80 14.46 3.73
CA ASN A 48 -7.78 15.49 3.37
C ASN A 48 -7.28 16.86 3.72
#